data_98e874ad24818a05f1645e1a5caf97ac
#
_entry.id   98e874ad24818a05f1645e1a5caf97ac
#
_cell.length_a   1.000
_cell.length_b   1.000
_cell.length_c   1.000
_cell.angle_alpha   90.00
_cell.angle_beta   90.00
_cell.angle_gamma   90.00
#
_symmetry.space_group_name_H-M   'P 1'
#
loop_
_entity.id
_entity.type
_entity.pdbx_description
1 polymer ?
#
loop_
_entity_poly.entity_id
_entity_poly.type
_entity_poly.pdbx_seq_one_letter_code
_entity_poly.pdbx_strand_id
1 'polypeptide(L)'
;MTKTNKNPTKRNAADGINGIDGADVTHFGYQNVSGSEKVQRVMGVFSSVASQYDLMNDLMSGGMHRLWKRTMIARAAIGAGSRVLDVAAGSGDIAIGMANKMGPSGRVVLTDLNGPMLGEGACRVIDAGLLPGRADCIQSDGTKLAFADNSFDCVTIAFGIRNFLDIEAGLAEFHRVLKPGGQFMCLEFSRPVLPGLDVIYDAYSFNVIPLIGEKVTGDRESYQYLVESIRRFPDQQRFAKLIRGAGFDLVSYENMTGGVVALHRGYKV
;
A
#
# COMPACT_ATOMS: atom_id res chain seq x y z
N MET A 1 33.78 -71.71 -11.29
CA MET A 1 34.56 -70.46 -11.19
C MET A 1 33.74 -69.39 -11.96
N THR A 2 32.82 -68.70 -11.31
CA THR A 2 31.92 -67.77 -11.93
C THR A 2 32.21 -66.36 -11.36
N LYS A 3 32.74 -65.47 -12.20
CA LYS A 3 33.02 -64.06 -11.84
C LYS A 3 31.74 -63.26 -11.98
N THR A 4 31.25 -62.73 -10.87
CA THR A 4 30.14 -61.75 -10.83
C THR A 4 30.70 -60.33 -11.04
N ASN A 5 30.24 -59.70 -12.10
CA ASN A 5 30.57 -58.34 -12.49
C ASN A 5 29.59 -57.38 -11.78
N LYS A 6 30.06 -56.51 -10.87
CA LYS A 6 29.26 -55.47 -10.22
C LYS A 6 29.42 -54.19 -11.01
N ASN A 7 28.33 -53.77 -11.61
CA ASN A 7 28.16 -52.47 -12.29
C ASN A 7 27.85 -51.37 -11.23
N PRO A 8 28.55 -50.21 -11.18
CA PRO A 8 28.23 -49.14 -10.26
C PRO A 8 27.09 -48.29 -10.80
N THR A 9 26.00 -48.25 -10.05
CA THR A 9 24.83 -47.44 -10.27
C THR A 9 25.19 -45.95 -10.33
N LYS A 10 24.81 -45.28 -11.40
CA LYS A 10 24.79 -43.82 -11.56
C LYS A 10 23.87 -43.21 -10.50
N ARG A 11 24.42 -42.40 -9.61
CA ARG A 11 23.65 -41.51 -8.76
C ARG A 11 23.12 -40.38 -9.60
N ASN A 12 21.81 -40.30 -9.73
CA ASN A 12 21.10 -39.13 -10.28
C ASN A 12 21.25 -37.95 -9.31
N ALA A 13 21.86 -36.88 -9.81
CA ALA A 13 21.85 -35.58 -9.16
C ALA A 13 20.50 -34.91 -9.45
N ALA A 14 19.51 -35.14 -8.60
CA ALA A 14 18.25 -34.45 -8.60
C ALA A 14 17.65 -34.48 -7.17
N ASP A 15 18.32 -33.76 -6.26
CA ASP A 15 17.77 -33.47 -4.93
C ASP A 15 18.35 -32.14 -4.47
N GLY A 16 17.63 -31.09 -4.67
CA GLY A 16 18.06 -29.74 -4.30
C GLY A 16 16.95 -28.70 -4.46
N ILE A 17 15.68 -29.10 -4.29
CA ILE A 17 14.59 -28.14 -4.09
C ILE A 17 13.78 -28.67 -2.91
N ASN A 18 14.31 -28.43 -1.71
CA ASN A 18 13.60 -28.71 -0.47
C ASN A 18 12.99 -27.45 0.10
N GLY A 19 11.66 -27.45 0.26
CA GLY A 19 10.98 -26.89 1.42
C GLY A 19 10.67 -25.41 1.35
N ILE A 20 9.82 -24.98 0.43
CA ILE A 20 8.90 -23.87 0.74
C ILE A 20 7.58 -24.57 1.04
N ASP A 21 7.18 -24.62 2.31
CA ASP A 21 5.85 -25.06 2.70
C ASP A 21 4.84 -24.20 1.93
N GLY A 22 3.91 -24.86 1.20
CA GLY A 22 2.97 -24.18 0.28
C GLY A 22 2.03 -23.17 0.93
N ALA A 23 2.13 -22.96 2.24
CA ALA A 23 1.35 -21.99 3.04
C ALA A 23 1.99 -20.60 3.12
N ASP A 24 3.27 -20.42 2.76
CA ASP A 24 4.02 -19.15 2.92
C ASP A 24 4.44 -18.51 1.59
N VAL A 25 3.90 -18.97 0.46
CA VAL A 25 4.22 -18.42 -0.86
C VAL A 25 3.34 -17.21 -1.18
N THR A 26 3.98 -16.07 -1.40
CA THR A 26 3.34 -14.83 -1.85
C THR A 26 4.05 -14.28 -3.09
N HIS A 27 3.83 -13.00 -3.42
CA HIS A 27 4.43 -12.41 -4.63
C HIS A 27 5.14 -11.09 -4.32
N PHE A 28 6.28 -10.90 -4.95
CA PHE A 28 6.93 -9.61 -5.10
C PHE A 28 6.93 -9.27 -6.62
N GLY A 29 6.04 -8.39 -7.03
CA GLY A 29 5.72 -8.23 -8.45
C GLY A 29 5.25 -9.55 -9.07
N TYR A 30 5.89 -10.01 -10.14
CA TYR A 30 5.59 -11.28 -10.79
C TYR A 30 6.39 -12.48 -10.24
N GLN A 31 7.30 -12.24 -9.29
CA GLN A 31 8.11 -13.29 -8.67
C GLN A 31 7.37 -13.92 -7.51
N ASN A 32 7.48 -15.25 -7.36
CA ASN A 32 7.01 -15.95 -6.17
C ASN A 32 8.12 -15.89 -5.12
N VAL A 33 7.77 -15.46 -3.92
CA VAL A 33 8.68 -15.29 -2.78
C VAL A 33 8.01 -15.76 -1.49
N SER A 34 8.78 -15.95 -0.42
CA SER A 34 8.19 -16.16 0.91
C SER A 34 7.61 -14.86 1.47
N GLY A 35 6.71 -14.96 2.46
CA GLY A 35 6.15 -13.79 3.12
C GLY A 35 7.21 -12.90 3.74
N SER A 36 8.18 -13.48 4.43
CA SER A 36 9.30 -12.74 5.03
C SER A 36 10.17 -12.03 3.98
N GLU A 37 10.45 -12.69 2.86
CA GLU A 37 11.21 -12.13 1.75
C GLU A 37 10.44 -10.96 1.09
N LYS A 38 9.11 -11.08 0.90
CA LYS A 38 8.29 -9.97 0.39
C LYS A 38 8.41 -8.74 1.28
N VAL A 39 8.26 -8.90 2.60
CA VAL A 39 8.39 -7.77 3.54
C VAL A 39 9.76 -7.12 3.42
N GLN A 40 10.85 -7.89 3.42
CA GLN A 40 12.19 -7.36 3.30
C GLN A 40 12.41 -6.59 1.99
N ARG A 41 11.97 -7.14 0.86
CA ARG A 41 12.11 -6.49 -0.45
C ARG A 41 11.28 -5.22 -0.56
N VAL A 42 10.01 -5.26 -0.09
CA VAL A 42 9.13 -4.07 -0.05
C VAL A 42 9.75 -2.98 0.83
N MET A 43 10.25 -3.35 2.01
CA MET A 43 10.97 -2.42 2.88
C MET A 43 12.20 -1.81 2.20
N GLY A 44 12.99 -2.62 1.46
CA GLY A 44 14.13 -2.16 0.67
C GLY A 44 13.72 -1.13 -0.38
N VAL A 45 12.69 -1.42 -1.18
CA VAL A 45 12.14 -0.51 -2.20
C VAL A 45 11.77 0.85 -1.59
N PHE A 46 10.98 0.88 -0.53
CA PHE A 46 10.55 2.14 0.07
C PHE A 46 11.67 2.87 0.81
N SER A 47 12.63 2.15 1.40
CA SER A 47 13.78 2.79 2.04
C SER A 47 14.73 3.43 1.02
N SER A 48 14.94 2.81 -0.16
CA SER A 48 15.80 3.36 -1.21
C SER A 48 15.26 4.65 -1.83
N VAL A 49 13.93 4.79 -1.88
CA VAL A 49 13.26 5.94 -2.51
C VAL A 49 12.71 6.96 -1.50
N ALA A 50 12.88 6.76 -0.18
CA ALA A 50 12.23 7.59 0.84
C ALA A 50 12.49 9.10 0.63
N SER A 51 13.73 9.50 0.38
CA SER A 51 14.11 10.91 0.13
C SER A 51 13.64 11.46 -1.23
N GLN A 52 13.24 10.59 -2.16
CA GLN A 52 12.79 10.95 -3.52
C GLN A 52 11.35 10.45 -3.80
N TYR A 53 10.64 10.07 -2.74
CA TYR A 53 9.31 9.46 -2.85
C TYR A 53 8.31 10.32 -3.63
N ASP A 54 8.30 11.62 -3.37
CA ASP A 54 7.43 12.55 -4.10
C ASP A 54 7.80 12.66 -5.58
N LEU A 55 9.11 12.68 -5.90
CA LEU A 55 9.58 12.66 -7.29
C LEU A 55 9.14 11.37 -8.00
N MET A 56 9.27 10.22 -7.34
CA MET A 56 8.80 8.95 -7.87
C MET A 56 7.29 8.99 -8.18
N ASN A 57 6.48 9.49 -7.24
CA ASN A 57 5.04 9.62 -7.44
C ASN A 57 4.69 10.62 -8.55
N ASP A 58 5.40 11.75 -8.64
CA ASP A 58 5.23 12.73 -9.71
C ASP A 58 5.53 12.10 -11.09
N LEU A 59 6.63 11.37 -11.22
CA LEU A 59 6.99 10.69 -12.47
C LEU A 59 5.98 9.61 -12.87
N MET A 60 5.49 8.83 -11.91
CA MET A 60 4.52 7.77 -12.16
C MET A 60 3.14 8.26 -12.55
N SER A 61 2.73 9.38 -11.99
CA SER A 61 1.37 9.90 -12.12
C SER A 61 1.26 11.15 -12.99
N GLY A 62 2.39 11.67 -13.52
CA GLY A 62 2.44 12.99 -14.14
C GLY A 62 1.96 14.10 -13.19
N GLY A 63 2.25 13.97 -11.88
CA GLY A 63 1.81 14.89 -10.83
C GLY A 63 0.35 14.73 -10.39
N MET A 64 -0.41 13.84 -11.02
CA MET A 64 -1.85 13.63 -10.72
C MET A 64 -2.11 13.10 -9.32
N HIS A 65 -1.13 12.41 -8.69
CA HIS A 65 -1.30 11.89 -7.33
C HIS A 65 -1.69 12.97 -6.32
N ARG A 66 -1.23 14.21 -6.52
CA ARG A 66 -1.58 15.36 -5.65
C ARG A 66 -3.06 15.70 -5.72
N LEU A 67 -3.65 15.65 -6.94
CA LEU A 67 -5.07 15.87 -7.13
C LEU A 67 -5.90 14.73 -6.52
N TRP A 68 -5.49 13.48 -6.73
CA TRP A 68 -6.17 12.32 -6.16
C TRP A 68 -6.17 12.37 -4.62
N LYS A 69 -5.01 12.68 -4.00
CA LYS A 69 -4.89 12.86 -2.54
C LYS A 69 -5.80 13.98 -2.03
N ARG A 70 -5.84 15.14 -2.72
CA ARG A 70 -6.74 16.25 -2.37
C ARG A 70 -8.21 15.84 -2.45
N THR A 71 -8.59 15.08 -3.47
CA THR A 71 -9.96 14.57 -3.61
C THR A 71 -10.30 13.62 -2.47
N MET A 72 -9.42 12.71 -2.10
CA MET A 72 -9.61 11.84 -0.93
C MET A 72 -9.84 12.65 0.34
N ILE A 73 -9.00 13.63 0.62
CA ILE A 73 -9.13 14.52 1.79
C ILE A 73 -10.48 15.27 1.76
N ALA A 74 -10.86 15.80 0.59
CA ALA A 74 -12.15 16.51 0.44
C ALA A 74 -13.35 15.61 0.74
N ARG A 75 -13.30 14.32 0.35
CA ARG A 75 -14.37 13.31 0.54
C ARG A 75 -14.42 12.71 1.95
N ALA A 76 -13.42 12.95 2.80
CA ALA A 76 -13.41 12.44 4.16
C ALA A 76 -14.53 13.07 5.01
N ALA A 77 -15.33 12.22 5.66
CA ALA A 77 -16.41 12.61 6.55
C ALA A 77 -15.87 12.91 7.97
N ILE A 78 -14.98 13.88 8.07
CA ILE A 78 -14.31 14.29 9.31
C ILE A 78 -14.56 15.77 9.60
N GLY A 79 -14.55 16.14 10.87
CA GLY A 79 -14.73 17.50 11.34
C GLY A 79 -13.88 17.83 12.56
N ALA A 80 -14.18 18.93 13.22
CA ALA A 80 -13.50 19.35 14.44
C ALA A 80 -13.56 18.23 15.51
N GLY A 81 -12.41 17.95 16.13
CA GLY A 81 -12.29 16.91 17.17
C GLY A 81 -12.21 15.48 16.68
N SER A 82 -12.32 15.20 15.37
CA SER A 82 -12.15 13.84 14.83
C SER A 82 -10.75 13.30 15.09
N ARG A 83 -10.66 11.97 15.24
CA ARG A 83 -9.39 11.21 15.31
C ARG A 83 -9.24 10.39 14.03
N VAL A 84 -8.19 10.63 13.29
CA VAL A 84 -7.87 9.94 12.03
C VAL A 84 -6.66 9.05 12.23
N LEU A 85 -6.69 7.84 11.67
CA LEU A 85 -5.54 6.97 11.51
C LEU A 85 -5.18 6.93 10.02
N ASP A 86 -3.95 7.30 9.70
CA ASP A 86 -3.39 7.17 8.35
C ASP A 86 -2.40 6.00 8.34
N VAL A 87 -2.74 4.94 7.63
CA VAL A 87 -1.97 3.69 7.58
C VAL A 87 -1.11 3.66 6.32
N ALA A 88 0.12 3.14 6.45
CA ALA A 88 1.14 3.25 5.42
C ALA A 88 1.28 4.72 4.95
N ALA A 89 1.41 5.61 5.94
CA ALA A 89 1.33 7.05 5.75
C ALA A 89 2.49 7.62 4.94
N GLY A 90 3.63 6.90 4.89
CA GLY A 90 4.80 7.32 4.14
C GLY A 90 5.27 8.72 4.54
N SER A 91 5.33 9.62 3.57
CA SER A 91 5.71 11.02 3.75
C SER A 91 4.64 11.91 4.42
N GLY A 92 3.49 11.37 4.84
CA GLY A 92 2.50 12.07 5.65
C GLY A 92 1.55 13.01 4.91
N ASP A 93 1.49 13.02 3.59
CA ASP A 93 0.66 13.95 2.80
C ASP A 93 -0.83 13.90 3.18
N ILE A 94 -1.38 12.69 3.33
CA ILE A 94 -2.79 12.49 3.70
C ILE A 94 -2.99 12.98 5.14
N ALA A 95 -2.14 12.56 6.06
CA ALA A 95 -2.24 12.94 7.46
C ALA A 95 -2.21 14.47 7.67
N ILE A 96 -1.28 15.16 7.02
CA ILE A 96 -1.19 16.64 7.06
C ILE A 96 -2.46 17.27 6.51
N GLY A 97 -2.94 16.77 5.37
CA GLY A 97 -4.18 17.25 4.76
C GLY A 97 -5.42 17.03 5.64
N MET A 98 -5.51 15.86 6.30
CA MET A 98 -6.60 15.53 7.25
C MET A 98 -6.52 16.44 8.50
N ALA A 99 -5.33 16.64 9.08
CA ALA A 99 -5.14 17.53 10.21
C ALA A 99 -5.56 18.99 9.90
N ASN A 100 -5.23 19.48 8.72
CA ASN A 100 -5.63 20.80 8.26
C ASN A 100 -7.15 20.92 8.09
N LYS A 101 -7.79 19.89 7.53
CA LYS A 101 -9.25 19.84 7.36
C LYS A 101 -10.00 19.84 8.70
N MET A 102 -9.50 19.11 9.70
CA MET A 102 -10.12 19.02 11.03
C MET A 102 -9.92 20.27 11.88
N GLY A 103 -8.96 21.12 11.55
CA GLY A 103 -8.60 22.28 12.37
C GLY A 103 -7.89 21.90 13.67
N PRO A 104 -7.76 22.84 14.64
CA PRO A 104 -6.85 22.68 15.77
C PRO A 104 -7.24 21.62 16.79
N SER A 105 -8.49 21.20 16.87
CA SER A 105 -8.97 20.17 17.80
C SER A 105 -8.88 18.74 17.26
N GLY A 106 -8.67 18.56 15.96
CA GLY A 106 -8.53 17.25 15.33
C GLY A 106 -7.16 16.61 15.63
N ARG A 107 -7.12 15.29 15.64
CA ARG A 107 -5.91 14.50 15.84
C ARG A 107 -5.72 13.49 14.74
N VAL A 108 -4.48 13.32 14.27
CA VAL A 108 -4.11 12.30 13.30
C VAL A 108 -2.97 11.46 13.84
N VAL A 109 -3.06 10.16 13.63
CA VAL A 109 -1.96 9.23 13.89
C VAL A 109 -1.46 8.69 12.55
N LEU A 110 -0.18 8.87 12.27
CA LEU A 110 0.51 8.32 11.12
C LEU A 110 1.12 6.98 11.53
N THR A 111 0.84 5.93 10.76
CA THR A 111 1.53 4.65 10.94
C THR A 111 2.15 4.19 9.65
N ASP A 112 3.37 3.67 9.74
CA ASP A 112 4.03 2.99 8.64
C ASP A 112 4.88 1.85 9.18
N LEU A 113 5.03 0.77 8.41
CA LEU A 113 5.94 -0.31 8.74
C LEU A 113 7.40 0.10 8.48
N ASN A 114 7.62 0.96 7.46
CA ASN A 114 8.92 1.46 7.06
C ASN A 114 9.34 2.66 7.92
N GLY A 115 10.30 2.43 8.84
CA GLY A 115 10.81 3.48 9.74
C GLY A 115 11.39 4.70 9.02
N PRO A 116 12.26 4.56 8.00
CA PRO A 116 12.75 5.66 7.19
C PRO A 116 11.64 6.52 6.57
N MET A 117 10.60 5.90 5.98
CA MET A 117 9.44 6.62 5.42
C MET A 117 8.67 7.38 6.50
N LEU A 118 8.43 6.74 7.65
CA LEU A 118 7.76 7.37 8.78
C LEU A 118 8.58 8.55 9.35
N GLY A 119 9.91 8.43 9.36
CA GLY A 119 10.82 9.51 9.75
C GLY A 119 10.70 10.74 8.86
N GLU A 120 10.61 10.52 7.54
CA GLU A 120 10.34 11.61 6.59
C GLU A 120 8.96 12.25 6.86
N GLY A 121 7.94 11.42 7.08
CA GLY A 121 6.60 11.89 7.46
C GLY A 121 6.61 12.73 8.74
N ALA A 122 7.38 12.32 9.75
CA ALA A 122 7.51 13.04 11.02
C ALA A 122 8.16 14.43 10.82
N CYS A 123 9.22 14.53 10.02
CA CYS A 123 9.83 15.81 9.68
C CYS A 123 8.82 16.74 9.00
N ARG A 124 8.08 16.23 8.01
CA ARG A 124 7.09 17.04 7.28
C ARG A 124 5.89 17.46 8.13
N VAL A 125 5.48 16.65 9.10
CA VAL A 125 4.46 16.99 10.10
C VAL A 125 4.92 18.17 10.94
N ILE A 126 6.19 18.17 11.38
CA ILE A 126 6.79 19.27 12.15
C ILE A 126 6.85 20.53 11.28
N ASP A 127 7.33 20.42 10.05
CA ASP A 127 7.43 21.55 9.09
C ASP A 127 6.06 22.16 8.76
N ALA A 128 5.00 21.32 8.79
CA ALA A 128 3.62 21.78 8.66
C ALA A 128 3.05 22.45 9.93
N GLY A 129 3.84 22.57 11.00
CA GLY A 129 3.42 23.17 12.26
C GLY A 129 2.45 22.31 13.09
N LEU A 130 2.41 21.00 12.83
CA LEU A 130 1.58 20.08 13.60
C LEU A 130 2.34 19.61 14.84
N LEU A 131 1.99 20.16 16.00
CA LEU A 131 2.63 19.84 17.28
C LEU A 131 2.27 18.43 17.78
N PRO A 132 3.08 17.84 18.69
CA PRO A 132 2.75 16.58 19.36
C PRO A 132 1.34 16.59 19.97
N GLY A 133 0.63 15.47 19.81
CA GLY A 133 -0.78 15.35 20.22
C GLY A 133 -1.79 15.84 19.17
N ARG A 134 -1.34 16.52 18.11
CA ARG A 134 -2.14 16.79 16.90
C ARG A 134 -1.80 15.83 15.77
N ALA A 135 -0.53 15.49 15.64
CA ALA A 135 -0.05 14.46 14.71
C ALA A 135 1.01 13.63 15.43
N ASP A 136 0.75 12.36 15.62
CA ASP A 136 1.65 11.42 16.27
C ASP A 136 2.10 10.36 15.24
N CYS A 137 3.40 10.02 15.24
CA CYS A 137 3.99 9.03 14.33
C CYS A 137 4.33 7.75 15.10
N ILE A 138 3.80 6.61 14.67
CA ILE A 138 3.96 5.32 15.34
C ILE A 138 4.33 4.26 14.31
N GLN A 139 5.50 3.62 14.45
CA GLN A 139 5.85 2.49 13.59
C GLN A 139 4.97 1.29 13.93
N SER A 140 4.23 0.79 12.94
CA SER A 140 3.25 -0.29 13.14
C SER A 140 3.00 -1.08 11.86
N ASP A 141 2.72 -2.37 12.01
CA ASP A 141 2.19 -3.21 10.95
C ASP A 141 0.69 -2.97 10.81
N GLY A 142 0.23 -2.59 9.61
CA GLY A 142 -1.18 -2.35 9.32
C GLY A 142 -2.09 -3.58 9.47
N THR A 143 -1.51 -4.79 9.51
CA THR A 143 -2.24 -6.05 9.77
C THR A 143 -2.36 -6.40 11.25
N LYS A 144 -1.69 -5.63 12.14
CA LYS A 144 -1.67 -5.82 13.61
C LYS A 144 -1.53 -4.48 14.30
N LEU A 145 -2.55 -3.65 14.23
CA LEU A 145 -2.53 -2.30 14.76
C LEU A 145 -2.55 -2.30 16.30
N ALA A 146 -1.60 -1.59 16.91
CA ALA A 146 -1.48 -1.47 18.37
C ALA A 146 -2.46 -0.44 18.98
N PHE A 147 -3.69 -0.40 18.49
CA PHE A 147 -4.74 0.49 18.99
C PHE A 147 -5.93 -0.30 19.49
N ALA A 148 -6.64 0.26 20.46
CA ALA A 148 -7.88 -0.32 20.98
C ALA A 148 -8.99 -0.27 19.91
N ASP A 149 -9.97 -1.14 20.06
CA ASP A 149 -11.19 -1.13 19.25
C ASP A 149 -11.88 0.23 19.34
N ASN A 150 -12.57 0.62 18.28
CA ASN A 150 -13.40 1.82 18.26
C ASN A 150 -12.67 3.12 18.67
N SER A 151 -11.43 3.29 18.20
CA SER A 151 -10.57 4.40 18.59
C SER A 151 -10.57 5.58 17.61
N PHE A 152 -10.94 5.34 16.34
CA PHE A 152 -10.82 6.33 15.28
C PHE A 152 -12.14 6.60 14.57
N ASP A 153 -12.34 7.86 14.18
CA ASP A 153 -13.50 8.30 13.40
C ASP A 153 -13.29 8.06 11.89
N CYS A 154 -12.04 8.04 11.45
CA CYS A 154 -11.67 7.73 10.08
C CYS A 154 -10.35 6.96 10.03
N VAL A 155 -10.28 5.96 9.13
CA VAL A 155 -9.04 5.25 8.78
C VAL A 155 -8.78 5.48 7.30
N THR A 156 -7.56 5.90 6.97
CA THR A 156 -7.11 6.17 5.60
C THR A 156 -5.91 5.32 5.24
N ILE A 157 -5.84 4.92 3.97
CA ILE A 157 -4.63 4.34 3.37
C ILE A 157 -4.55 4.80 1.92
N ALA A 158 -3.39 5.33 1.51
CA ALA A 158 -3.17 5.80 0.14
C ALA A 158 -1.92 5.17 -0.48
N PHE A 159 -2.10 4.40 -1.57
CA PHE A 159 -1.03 3.75 -2.34
C PHE A 159 -0.17 2.76 -1.53
N GLY A 160 -0.73 2.20 -0.44
CA GLY A 160 -0.03 1.33 0.49
C GLY A 160 -0.56 -0.10 0.54
N ILE A 161 -1.88 -0.31 0.44
CA ILE A 161 -2.52 -1.59 0.75
C ILE A 161 -2.11 -2.73 -0.19
N ARG A 162 -1.75 -2.45 -1.44
CA ARG A 162 -1.27 -3.45 -2.40
C ARG A 162 0.02 -4.16 -1.96
N ASN A 163 0.76 -3.55 -1.03
CA ASN A 163 2.01 -4.09 -0.50
C ASN A 163 1.81 -5.02 0.71
N PHE A 164 0.60 -5.09 1.27
CA PHE A 164 0.30 -5.95 2.41
C PHE A 164 0.49 -7.42 2.04
N LEU A 165 0.94 -8.22 2.99
CA LEU A 165 0.96 -9.68 2.85
C LEU A 165 -0.46 -10.23 2.82
N ASP A 166 -1.28 -9.73 3.73
CA ASP A 166 -2.66 -10.12 3.93
C ASP A 166 -3.54 -8.86 3.96
N ILE A 167 -4.19 -8.58 2.82
CA ILE A 167 -5.09 -7.44 2.67
C ILE A 167 -6.33 -7.60 3.55
N GLU A 168 -6.84 -8.83 3.71
CA GLU A 168 -8.05 -9.10 4.48
C GLU A 168 -7.79 -8.88 5.97
N ALA A 169 -6.63 -9.34 6.49
CA ALA A 169 -6.21 -9.04 7.85
C ALA A 169 -6.08 -7.53 8.10
N GLY A 170 -5.48 -6.78 7.16
CA GLY A 170 -5.41 -5.32 7.25
C GLY A 170 -6.79 -4.67 7.30
N LEU A 171 -7.70 -5.07 6.40
CA LEU A 171 -9.08 -4.55 6.37
C LEU A 171 -9.85 -4.87 7.66
N ALA A 172 -9.65 -6.07 8.24
CA ALA A 172 -10.25 -6.45 9.52
C ALA A 172 -9.75 -5.56 10.67
N GLU A 173 -8.44 -5.27 10.71
CA GLU A 173 -7.86 -4.34 11.70
C GLU A 173 -8.39 -2.91 11.53
N PHE A 174 -8.53 -2.43 10.28
CA PHE A 174 -9.11 -1.11 10.01
C PHE A 174 -10.56 -1.04 10.50
N HIS A 175 -11.35 -2.08 10.26
CA HIS A 175 -12.70 -2.18 10.78
C HIS A 175 -12.72 -2.24 12.31
N ARG A 176 -11.83 -3.01 12.95
CA ARG A 176 -11.76 -3.14 14.40
C ARG A 176 -11.51 -1.80 15.08
N VAL A 177 -10.52 -1.04 14.60
CA VAL A 177 -10.12 0.23 15.22
C VAL A 177 -11.07 1.40 14.93
N LEU A 178 -11.91 1.29 13.89
CA LEU A 178 -12.94 2.28 13.61
C LEU A 178 -14.06 2.24 14.64
N LYS A 179 -14.55 3.40 15.02
CA LYS A 179 -15.78 3.57 15.81
C LYS A 179 -17.01 3.19 14.96
N PRO A 180 -18.14 2.78 15.57
CA PRO A 180 -19.43 2.76 14.88
C PRO A 180 -19.70 4.14 14.23
N GLY A 181 -20.14 4.16 12.97
CA GLY A 181 -20.28 5.36 12.16
C GLY A 181 -18.99 5.86 11.52
N GLY A 182 -17.84 5.27 11.87
CA GLY A 182 -16.53 5.66 11.33
C GLY A 182 -16.34 5.28 9.86
N GLN A 183 -15.55 6.08 9.14
CA GLN A 183 -15.30 5.93 7.71
C GLN A 183 -13.95 5.30 7.44
N PHE A 184 -13.92 4.28 6.58
CA PHE A 184 -12.71 3.77 5.92
C PHE A 184 -12.57 4.39 4.53
N MET A 185 -11.34 4.76 4.17
CA MET A 185 -11.00 5.30 2.85
C MET A 185 -9.70 4.69 2.33
N CYS A 186 -9.75 4.16 1.11
CA CYS A 186 -8.58 3.63 0.42
C CYS A 186 -8.44 4.26 -0.96
N LEU A 187 -7.32 4.95 -1.18
CA LEU A 187 -6.92 5.48 -2.48
C LEU A 187 -5.83 4.56 -3.05
N GLU A 188 -6.12 3.87 -4.16
CA GLU A 188 -5.14 2.93 -4.73
C GLU A 188 -5.24 2.89 -6.25
N PHE A 189 -4.13 2.52 -6.88
CA PHE A 189 -4.12 2.22 -8.30
C PHE A 189 -5.09 1.08 -8.61
N SER A 190 -5.69 1.14 -9.79
CA SER A 190 -6.69 0.18 -10.20
C SER A 190 -6.64 -0.04 -11.72
N ARG A 191 -7.68 -0.62 -12.29
CA ARG A 191 -7.71 -0.90 -13.72
C ARG A 191 -8.45 0.20 -14.47
N PRO A 192 -7.86 0.76 -15.56
CA PRO A 192 -8.55 1.68 -16.44
C PRO A 192 -9.87 1.08 -16.93
N VAL A 193 -10.93 1.91 -16.95
CA VAL A 193 -12.27 1.50 -17.40
C VAL A 193 -12.66 2.13 -18.73
N LEU A 194 -11.88 3.11 -19.22
CA LEU A 194 -12.09 3.72 -20.53
C LEU A 194 -11.47 2.85 -21.63
N PRO A 195 -12.20 2.53 -22.70
CA PRO A 195 -11.68 1.75 -23.80
C PRO A 195 -10.38 2.33 -24.39
N GLY A 196 -9.36 1.49 -24.53
CA GLY A 196 -8.04 1.88 -25.09
C GLY A 196 -7.11 2.60 -24.10
N LEU A 197 -7.59 3.07 -22.96
CA LEU A 197 -6.74 3.68 -21.94
C LEU A 197 -5.84 2.64 -21.26
N ASP A 198 -6.31 1.42 -21.12
CA ASP A 198 -5.56 0.27 -20.63
C ASP A 198 -4.29 0.01 -21.45
N VAL A 199 -4.39 -0.01 -22.78
CA VAL A 199 -3.27 -0.21 -23.70
C VAL A 199 -2.24 0.92 -23.56
N ILE A 200 -2.70 2.18 -23.54
CA ILE A 200 -1.83 3.35 -23.40
C ILE A 200 -1.15 3.35 -22.03
N TYR A 201 -1.90 3.09 -20.98
CA TYR A 201 -1.37 3.07 -19.62
C TYR A 201 -0.40 1.90 -19.40
N ASP A 202 -0.63 0.75 -20.02
CA ASP A 202 0.29 -0.39 -20.00
C ASP A 202 1.58 -0.07 -20.72
N ALA A 203 1.51 0.49 -21.94
CA ALA A 203 2.69 0.91 -22.69
C ALA A 203 3.54 1.93 -21.89
N TYR A 204 2.89 2.91 -21.26
CA TYR A 204 3.56 3.88 -20.39
C TYR A 204 4.19 3.21 -19.16
N SER A 205 3.43 2.39 -18.47
CA SER A 205 3.83 1.79 -17.19
C SER A 205 5.00 0.81 -17.35
N PHE A 206 4.99 -0.04 -18.37
CA PHE A 206 6.01 -1.06 -18.53
C PHE A 206 7.25 -0.59 -19.28
N ASN A 207 7.12 0.40 -20.19
CA ASN A 207 8.23 0.83 -21.02
C ASN A 207 8.84 2.16 -20.57
N VAL A 208 8.03 3.08 -20.04
CA VAL A 208 8.50 4.44 -19.71
C VAL A 208 8.90 4.57 -18.25
N ILE A 209 8.06 4.12 -17.33
CA ILE A 209 8.30 4.29 -15.87
C ILE A 209 9.62 3.66 -15.43
N PRO A 210 9.95 2.37 -15.76
CA PRO A 210 11.21 1.77 -15.34
C PRO A 210 12.44 2.46 -15.92
N LEU A 211 12.36 2.97 -17.18
CA LEU A 211 13.45 3.70 -17.80
C LEU A 211 13.69 5.07 -17.16
N ILE A 212 12.62 5.76 -16.76
CA ILE A 212 12.73 7.01 -16.00
C ILE A 212 13.34 6.73 -14.64
N GLY A 213 12.88 5.68 -13.94
CA GLY A 213 13.43 5.24 -12.65
C GLY A 213 14.93 5.00 -12.73
N GLU A 214 15.37 4.22 -13.71
CA GLU A 214 16.79 3.97 -13.95
C GLU A 214 17.63 5.23 -14.17
N LYS A 215 17.11 6.18 -14.98
CA LYS A 215 17.83 7.41 -15.32
C LYS A 215 17.84 8.45 -14.20
N VAL A 216 16.78 8.52 -13.39
CA VAL A 216 16.59 9.59 -12.40
C VAL A 216 17.06 9.16 -11.02
N THR A 217 16.79 7.91 -10.63
CA THR A 217 17.10 7.41 -9.29
C THR A 217 18.14 6.30 -9.28
N GLY A 218 18.50 5.75 -10.45
CA GLY A 218 19.40 4.58 -10.57
C GLY A 218 18.75 3.26 -10.13
N ASP A 219 17.44 3.24 -9.85
CA ASP A 219 16.72 2.10 -9.27
C ASP A 219 15.59 1.61 -10.19
N ARG A 220 15.95 0.87 -11.23
CA ARG A 220 14.99 0.27 -12.16
C ARG A 220 14.10 -0.78 -11.49
N GLU A 221 14.65 -1.55 -10.55
CA GLU A 221 13.97 -2.70 -9.94
C GLU A 221 12.78 -2.24 -9.09
N SER A 222 12.94 -1.20 -8.29
CA SER A 222 11.86 -0.62 -7.48
C SER A 222 10.70 -0.12 -8.34
N TYR A 223 10.98 0.51 -9.46
CA TYR A 223 9.93 1.00 -10.38
C TYR A 223 9.24 -0.15 -11.14
N GLN A 224 9.99 -1.20 -11.49
CA GLN A 224 9.39 -2.40 -12.08
C GLN A 224 8.46 -3.10 -11.10
N TYR A 225 8.91 -3.33 -9.85
CA TYR A 225 8.06 -3.88 -8.78
C TYR A 225 6.76 -3.09 -8.64
N LEU A 226 6.85 -1.78 -8.67
CA LEU A 226 5.71 -0.89 -8.51
C LEU A 226 4.65 -1.13 -9.60
N VAL A 227 5.06 -1.17 -10.87
CA VAL A 227 4.16 -1.46 -12.00
C VAL A 227 3.55 -2.84 -11.88
N GLU A 228 4.35 -3.85 -11.55
CA GLU A 228 3.89 -5.23 -11.42
C GLU A 228 2.92 -5.41 -10.23
N SER A 229 3.19 -4.75 -9.09
CA SER A 229 2.31 -4.80 -7.91
C SER A 229 0.94 -4.16 -8.19
N ILE A 230 0.89 -3.08 -8.97
CA ILE A 230 -0.35 -2.47 -9.44
C ILE A 230 -1.17 -3.46 -10.28
N ARG A 231 -0.53 -4.20 -11.20
CA ARG A 231 -1.22 -5.16 -12.06
C ARG A 231 -1.77 -6.37 -11.32
N ARG A 232 -1.16 -6.74 -10.21
CA ARG A 232 -1.64 -7.84 -9.34
C ARG A 232 -2.73 -7.43 -8.38
N PHE A 233 -2.84 -6.14 -8.08
CA PHE A 233 -3.88 -5.64 -7.18
C PHE A 233 -5.28 -5.90 -7.76
N PRO A 234 -6.27 -6.24 -6.93
CA PRO A 234 -7.65 -6.44 -7.37
C PRO A 234 -8.22 -5.23 -8.12
N ASP A 235 -9.09 -5.46 -9.08
CA ASP A 235 -9.90 -4.40 -9.68
C ASP A 235 -10.87 -3.79 -8.67
N GLN A 236 -11.50 -2.67 -9.05
CA GLN A 236 -12.39 -1.90 -8.19
C GLN A 236 -13.49 -2.75 -7.55
N GLN A 237 -14.13 -3.63 -8.33
CA GLN A 237 -15.25 -4.43 -7.85
C GLN A 237 -14.79 -5.54 -6.91
N ARG A 238 -13.68 -6.20 -7.24
CA ARG A 238 -13.09 -7.24 -6.40
C ARG A 238 -12.61 -6.67 -5.08
N PHE A 239 -11.94 -5.52 -5.11
CA PHE A 239 -11.50 -4.86 -3.88
C PHE A 239 -12.68 -4.37 -3.04
N ALA A 240 -13.74 -3.83 -3.64
CA ALA A 240 -14.97 -3.49 -2.93
C ALA A 240 -15.64 -4.73 -2.27
N LYS A 241 -15.51 -5.93 -2.85
CA LYS A 241 -15.96 -7.18 -2.20
C LYS A 241 -15.13 -7.54 -0.98
N LEU A 242 -13.79 -7.38 -1.04
CA LEU A 242 -12.92 -7.61 0.12
C LEU A 242 -13.27 -6.65 1.27
N ILE A 243 -13.51 -5.37 0.97
CA ILE A 243 -13.93 -4.40 1.97
C ILE A 243 -15.26 -4.82 2.64
N ARG A 244 -16.25 -5.26 1.85
CA ARG A 244 -17.52 -5.79 2.42
C ARG A 244 -17.29 -7.05 3.24
N GLY A 245 -16.42 -7.95 2.77
CA GLY A 245 -16.05 -9.19 3.49
C GLY A 245 -15.42 -8.92 4.86
N ALA A 246 -14.74 -7.79 5.03
CA ALA A 246 -14.17 -7.36 6.30
C ALA A 246 -15.19 -6.68 7.25
N GLY A 247 -16.48 -6.63 6.90
CA GLY A 247 -17.56 -6.11 7.74
C GLY A 247 -17.94 -4.65 7.48
N PHE A 248 -17.40 -4.00 6.44
CA PHE A 248 -17.80 -2.63 6.11
C PHE A 248 -19.13 -2.58 5.34
N ASP A 249 -19.96 -1.61 5.69
CA ASP A 249 -21.22 -1.28 5.03
C ASP A 249 -21.06 -0.07 4.10
N LEU A 250 -22.10 0.20 3.30
CA LEU A 250 -22.18 1.33 2.36
C LEU A 250 -20.94 1.45 1.45
N VAL A 251 -20.35 0.32 1.09
CA VAL A 251 -19.11 0.27 0.30
C VAL A 251 -19.36 0.78 -1.10
N SER A 252 -18.62 1.83 -1.45
CA SER A 252 -18.63 2.47 -2.77
C SER A 252 -17.22 2.76 -3.25
N TYR A 253 -17.07 3.03 -4.56
CA TYR A 253 -15.83 3.54 -5.11
C TYR A 253 -16.07 4.62 -6.17
N GLU A 254 -15.11 5.52 -6.31
CA GLU A 254 -15.07 6.60 -7.29
C GLU A 254 -13.81 6.43 -8.16
N ASN A 255 -14.01 6.25 -9.47
CA ASN A 255 -12.91 6.15 -10.43
C ASN A 255 -12.33 7.53 -10.71
N MET A 256 -11.01 7.63 -10.71
CA MET A 256 -10.27 8.83 -11.05
C MET A 256 -9.39 8.57 -12.27
N THR A 257 -9.20 9.57 -13.11
CA THR A 257 -8.37 9.48 -14.32
C THR A 257 -8.72 8.24 -15.15
N GLY A 258 -10.03 8.08 -15.46
CA GLY A 258 -10.50 6.95 -16.26
C GLY A 258 -10.36 5.57 -15.61
N GLY A 259 -10.22 5.51 -14.29
CA GLY A 259 -10.07 4.26 -13.51
C GLY A 259 -8.63 3.85 -13.23
N VAL A 260 -7.63 4.63 -13.65
CA VAL A 260 -6.21 4.40 -13.29
C VAL A 260 -6.03 4.35 -11.78
N VAL A 261 -6.81 5.16 -11.06
CA VAL A 261 -6.90 5.17 -9.60
C VAL A 261 -8.36 5.10 -9.18
N ALA A 262 -8.65 4.46 -8.07
CA ALA A 262 -9.96 4.42 -7.46
C ALA A 262 -9.90 4.79 -5.98
N LEU A 263 -10.84 5.61 -5.53
CA LEU A 263 -11.09 5.90 -4.12
C LEU A 263 -12.23 5.02 -3.63
N HIS A 264 -11.91 4.02 -2.83
CA HIS A 264 -12.90 3.19 -2.14
C HIS A 264 -13.24 3.79 -0.78
N ARG A 265 -14.50 3.64 -0.39
CA ARG A 265 -15.05 4.08 0.90
C ARG A 265 -15.96 3.02 1.46
N GLY A 266 -15.93 2.84 2.77
CA GLY A 266 -16.84 1.99 3.53
C GLY A 266 -17.06 2.58 4.92
N TYR A 267 -18.08 2.11 5.62
CA TYR A 267 -18.41 2.57 6.97
C TYR A 267 -18.57 1.37 7.89
N LYS A 268 -18.22 1.56 9.16
CA LYS A 268 -18.56 0.62 10.23
C LYS A 268 -19.93 1.05 10.78
N VAL A 269 -20.95 0.21 10.62
CA VAL A 269 -22.31 0.45 11.12
C VAL A 269 -22.57 -0.33 12.39
#